data_72d84b720695a0306871a28e00de6df3
#
_entry.id   72d84b720695a0306871a28e00de6df3
#
_cell.length_a   1.000
_cell.length_b   1.000
_cell.length_c   1.000
_cell.angle_alpha   90.00
_cell.angle_beta   90.00
_cell.angle_gamma   90.00
#
_symmetry.space_group_name_H-M   'P 1'
#
loop_
_entity.id
_entity.type
_entity.pdbx_description
1 polymer ?
#
loop_
_entity_poly.entity_id
_entity_poly.type
_entity_poly.pdbx_seq_one_letter_code
_entity_poly.pdbx_strand_id
1 'polypeptide(L)'
;RDLHSFPTRRSSDLLVGIIVNTSENILNTIGTLEETIAYAMLFVALVVFVFLGRWRATMIIVITIPMSLIASFIYLYATGGSLNMISLSCLSIAIGNVVDDAIVVLENVTTHIERGSDPKQAAIHATNEVAISVIASTLTMIAVFFPLTMVTGMSGVLFKQLGWMMCIIMTISTTSALSF
;
A
#
# COMPACT_ATOMS: atom_id res chain seq x y z
N ARG A 1 -39.84 44.49 15.15
CA ARG A 1 -38.81 45.01 16.07
C ARG A 1 -38.30 43.95 16.98
N ASP A 2 -37.83 42.85 16.48
CA ASP A 2 -37.00 41.89 17.24
C ASP A 2 -36.12 41.16 16.24
N LEU A 3 -35.02 41.82 15.87
CA LEU A 3 -34.02 41.39 14.88
C LEU A 3 -32.80 40.76 15.53
N HIS A 4 -32.93 40.23 16.73
CA HIS A 4 -31.75 39.68 17.46
C HIS A 4 -32.05 38.32 18.14
N SER A 5 -32.54 37.37 17.39
CA SER A 5 -32.41 35.96 17.82
C SER A 5 -32.07 35.09 16.63
N PHE A 6 -30.86 35.29 16.07
CA PHE A 6 -30.24 34.24 15.25
C PHE A 6 -29.93 33.07 16.20
N PRO A 7 -30.47 31.89 15.95
CA PRO A 7 -30.25 30.76 16.85
C PRO A 7 -28.83 30.27 16.68
N THR A 8 -27.98 30.62 17.63
CA THR A 8 -26.61 30.06 17.82
C THR A 8 -26.63 28.52 17.91
N ARG A 9 -27.76 27.92 18.21
CA ARG A 9 -27.97 26.46 18.17
C ARG A 9 -27.79 25.86 16.77
N ARG A 10 -28.17 26.57 15.72
CA ARG A 10 -28.14 26.03 14.33
C ARG A 10 -26.72 25.88 13.80
N SER A 11 -25.78 26.72 14.20
CA SER A 11 -24.38 26.58 13.82
C SER A 11 -23.66 25.47 14.59
N SER A 12 -23.97 25.29 15.88
CA SER A 12 -23.41 24.20 16.67
C SER A 12 -23.96 22.84 16.20
N ASP A 13 -25.25 22.73 15.87
CA ASP A 13 -25.86 21.52 15.35
C ASP A 13 -25.32 21.15 13.97
N LEU A 14 -25.04 22.16 13.11
CA LEU A 14 -24.39 21.94 11.82
C LEU A 14 -22.93 21.50 11.97
N LEU A 15 -22.16 22.10 12.89
CA LEU A 15 -20.81 21.70 13.18
C LEU A 15 -20.74 20.28 13.76
N VAL A 16 -21.61 19.95 14.70
CA VAL A 16 -21.72 18.59 15.25
C VAL A 16 -22.11 17.61 14.15
N GLY A 17 -23.07 17.95 13.31
CA GLY A 17 -23.49 17.11 12.16
C GLY A 17 -22.34 16.88 11.16
N ILE A 18 -21.52 17.89 10.87
CA ILE A 18 -20.35 17.76 9.98
C ILE A 18 -19.27 16.88 10.63
N ILE A 19 -19.01 17.06 11.91
CA ILE A 19 -18.02 16.26 12.66
C ILE A 19 -18.45 14.80 12.74
N VAL A 20 -19.72 14.54 13.07
CA VAL A 20 -20.28 13.18 13.13
C VAL A 20 -20.24 12.51 11.76
N ASN A 21 -20.66 13.21 10.68
CA ASN A 21 -20.57 12.67 9.33
C ASN A 21 -19.13 12.38 8.89
N THR A 22 -18.16 13.20 9.31
CA THR A 22 -16.74 12.96 8.99
C THR A 22 -16.24 11.74 9.73
N SER A 23 -16.61 11.54 10.99
CA SER A 23 -16.24 10.38 11.78
C SER A 23 -16.86 9.09 11.25
N GLU A 24 -18.14 9.11 10.86
CA GLU A 24 -18.81 7.97 10.23
C GLU A 24 -18.17 7.62 8.87
N ASN A 25 -17.81 8.63 8.07
CA ASN A 25 -17.12 8.41 6.81
C ASN A 25 -15.75 7.76 7.01
N ILE A 26 -14.99 8.16 8.04
CA ILE A 26 -13.70 7.55 8.36
C ILE A 26 -13.90 6.09 8.80
N LEU A 27 -14.85 5.81 9.69
CA LEU A 27 -15.15 4.46 10.14
C LEU A 27 -15.61 3.55 8.98
N ASN A 28 -16.48 4.05 8.12
CA ASN A 28 -16.95 3.33 6.94
C ASN A 28 -15.77 3.08 5.97
N THR A 29 -14.88 4.05 5.82
CA THR A 29 -13.70 3.90 4.95
C THR A 29 -12.72 2.88 5.52
N ILE A 30 -12.52 2.84 6.83
CA ILE A 30 -11.70 1.82 7.50
C ILE A 30 -12.32 0.43 7.33
N GLY A 31 -13.64 0.30 7.53
CA GLY A 31 -14.35 -0.97 7.31
C GLY A 31 -14.26 -1.46 5.87
N THR A 32 -14.43 -0.57 4.90
CA THR A 32 -14.26 -0.87 3.47
C THR A 32 -12.81 -1.24 3.14
N LEU A 33 -11.83 -0.63 3.80
CA LEU A 33 -10.42 -0.95 3.63
C LEU A 33 -10.11 -2.36 4.13
N GLU A 34 -10.60 -2.73 5.33
CA GLU A 34 -10.43 -4.06 5.90
C GLU A 34 -11.00 -5.14 4.97
N GLU A 35 -12.22 -4.93 4.48
CA GLU A 35 -12.87 -5.82 3.52
C GLU A 35 -12.10 -5.91 2.20
N THR A 36 -11.66 -4.77 1.67
CA THR A 36 -10.87 -4.71 0.43
C THR A 36 -9.53 -5.43 0.57
N ILE A 37 -8.84 -5.26 1.69
CA ILE A 37 -7.58 -5.96 1.98
C ILE A 37 -7.83 -7.48 2.07
N ALA A 38 -8.88 -7.91 2.74
CA ALA A 38 -9.23 -9.32 2.86
C ALA A 38 -9.51 -9.95 1.50
N TYR A 39 -10.31 -9.29 0.66
CA TYR A 39 -10.58 -9.76 -0.71
C TYR A 39 -9.32 -9.73 -1.58
N ALA A 40 -8.50 -8.70 -1.49
CA ALA A 40 -7.23 -8.61 -2.22
C ALA A 40 -6.29 -9.75 -1.81
N MET A 41 -6.14 -10.03 -0.52
CA MET A 41 -5.32 -11.15 -0.03
C MET A 41 -5.84 -12.50 -0.51
N LEU A 42 -7.17 -12.70 -0.45
CA LEU A 42 -7.79 -13.94 -0.93
C LEU A 42 -7.56 -14.13 -2.43
N PHE A 43 -7.79 -13.08 -3.22
CA PHE A 43 -7.63 -13.13 -4.68
C PHE A 43 -6.17 -13.35 -5.07
N VAL A 44 -5.25 -12.63 -4.45
CA VAL A 44 -3.80 -12.79 -4.69
C VAL A 44 -3.35 -14.20 -4.28
N ALA A 45 -3.79 -14.70 -3.11
CA ALA A 45 -3.47 -16.05 -2.67
C ALA A 45 -3.96 -17.10 -3.68
N LEU A 46 -5.17 -16.91 -4.22
CA LEU A 46 -5.73 -17.83 -5.22
C LEU A 46 -4.93 -17.78 -6.53
N VAL A 47 -4.65 -16.59 -7.05
CA VAL A 47 -3.87 -16.40 -8.28
C VAL A 47 -2.47 -17.00 -8.12
N VAL A 48 -1.76 -16.64 -7.06
CA VAL A 48 -0.41 -17.18 -6.79
C VAL A 48 -0.43 -18.68 -6.62
N PHE A 49 -1.42 -19.23 -5.93
CA PHE A 49 -1.56 -20.68 -5.77
C PHE A 49 -1.78 -21.39 -7.10
N VAL A 50 -2.60 -20.81 -8.00
CA VAL A 50 -2.85 -21.37 -9.33
C VAL A 50 -1.59 -21.32 -10.20
N PHE A 51 -0.82 -20.22 -10.15
CA PHE A 51 0.38 -20.06 -10.99
C PHE A 51 1.60 -20.81 -10.45
N LEU A 52 1.88 -20.72 -9.16
CA LEU A 52 3.06 -21.35 -8.57
C LEU A 52 2.82 -22.79 -8.13
N GLY A 53 1.56 -23.19 -7.89
CA GLY A 53 1.21 -24.53 -7.44
C GLY A 53 1.80 -24.96 -6.08
N ARG A 54 2.40 -24.01 -5.32
CA ARG A 54 3.13 -24.26 -4.08
C ARG A 54 2.56 -23.48 -2.92
N TRP A 55 1.99 -24.18 -1.97
CA TRP A 55 1.40 -23.58 -0.77
C TRP A 55 2.38 -22.71 0.05
N ARG A 56 3.65 -23.14 0.14
CA ARG A 56 4.68 -22.39 0.89
C ARG A 56 4.97 -21.02 0.28
N ALA A 57 5.09 -20.96 -1.04
CA ALA A 57 5.30 -19.72 -1.78
C ALA A 57 4.10 -18.76 -1.61
N THR A 58 2.89 -19.27 -1.72
CA THR A 58 1.67 -18.51 -1.51
C THR A 58 1.62 -17.90 -0.10
N MET A 59 1.98 -18.68 0.93
CA MET A 59 1.99 -18.20 2.31
C MET A 59 2.97 -17.05 2.53
N ILE A 60 4.15 -17.08 1.91
CA ILE A 60 5.14 -16.01 2.01
C ILE A 60 4.54 -14.71 1.46
N ILE A 61 3.92 -14.75 0.28
CA ILE A 61 3.30 -13.56 -0.33
C ILE A 61 2.14 -13.04 0.54
N VAL A 62 1.29 -13.91 1.03
CA VAL A 62 0.16 -13.54 1.89
C VAL A 62 0.62 -12.84 3.18
N ILE A 63 1.77 -13.25 3.73
CA ILE A 63 2.35 -12.60 4.92
C ILE A 63 3.04 -11.28 4.57
N THR A 64 3.63 -11.16 3.39
CA THR A 64 4.30 -9.93 2.94
C THR A 64 3.33 -8.75 2.84
N ILE A 65 2.07 -8.99 2.43
CA ILE A 65 1.05 -7.93 2.31
C ILE A 65 0.80 -7.21 3.65
N PRO A 66 0.41 -7.89 4.75
CA PRO A 66 0.17 -7.21 6.02
C PRO A 66 1.44 -6.58 6.61
N MET A 67 2.62 -7.18 6.39
CA MET A 67 3.90 -6.59 6.82
C MET A 67 4.16 -5.26 6.13
N SER A 68 3.92 -5.17 4.83
CA SER A 68 4.07 -3.92 4.06
C SER A 68 3.05 -2.87 4.47
N LEU A 69 1.82 -3.27 4.79
CA LEU A 69 0.80 -2.37 5.33
C LEU A 69 1.20 -1.80 6.69
N ILE A 70 1.68 -2.64 7.60
CA ILE A 70 2.15 -2.20 8.92
C ILE A 70 3.29 -1.20 8.76
N ALA A 71 4.26 -1.47 7.89
CA ALA A 71 5.35 -0.54 7.60
C ALA A 71 4.84 0.81 7.06
N SER A 72 3.83 0.79 6.20
CA SER A 72 3.18 1.99 5.66
C SER A 72 2.45 2.79 6.73
N PHE A 73 1.76 2.12 7.66
CA PHE A 73 1.11 2.79 8.79
C PHE A 73 2.11 3.39 9.77
N ILE A 74 3.21 2.69 10.06
CA ILE A 74 4.31 3.21 10.89
C ILE A 74 4.88 4.48 10.26
N TYR A 75 5.12 4.47 8.95
CA TYR A 75 5.57 5.65 8.22
C TYR A 75 4.57 6.80 8.32
N LEU A 76 3.28 6.55 8.09
CA LEU A 76 2.23 7.56 8.17
C LEU A 76 2.19 8.19 9.58
N TYR A 77 2.30 7.37 10.61
CA TYR A 77 2.37 7.83 12.00
C TYR A 77 3.62 8.66 12.27
N ALA A 78 4.79 8.24 11.82
CA ALA A 78 6.07 8.93 12.03
C ALA A 78 6.13 10.29 11.34
N THR A 79 5.44 10.45 10.19
CA THR A 79 5.38 11.72 9.45
C THR A 79 4.24 12.63 9.90
N GLY A 80 3.44 12.22 10.89
CA GLY A 80 2.26 12.98 11.33
C GLY A 80 1.19 13.11 10.25
N GLY A 81 1.19 12.20 9.28
CA GLY A 81 0.20 12.17 8.21
C GLY A 81 -1.19 11.80 8.74
N SER A 82 -2.23 12.37 8.16
CA SER A 82 -3.61 12.00 8.48
C SER A 82 -4.10 10.86 7.60
N LEU A 83 -4.85 9.94 8.21
CA LEU A 83 -5.63 8.95 7.49
C LEU A 83 -6.78 9.67 6.78
N ASN A 84 -6.67 9.79 5.47
CA ASN A 84 -7.71 10.36 4.62
C ASN A 84 -7.97 9.43 3.43
N MET A 85 -9.01 9.70 2.64
CA MET A 85 -9.36 8.91 1.47
C MET A 85 -8.19 8.70 0.51
N ILE A 86 -7.31 9.70 0.38
CA ILE A 86 -6.17 9.66 -0.54
C ILE A 86 -5.09 8.73 0.00
N SER A 87 -4.74 8.83 1.30
CA SER A 87 -3.76 7.93 1.91
C SER A 87 -4.22 6.47 1.89
N LEU A 88 -5.52 6.21 2.08
CA LEU A 88 -6.10 4.87 1.99
C LEU A 88 -6.10 4.34 0.54
N SER A 89 -6.37 5.20 -0.44
CA SER A 89 -6.26 4.86 -1.86
C SER A 89 -4.82 4.54 -2.26
N CYS A 90 -3.84 5.31 -1.75
CA CYS A 90 -2.42 5.03 -1.95
C CYS A 90 -2.04 3.65 -1.40
N LEU A 91 -2.49 3.32 -0.19
CA LEU A 91 -2.25 2.02 0.41
C LEU A 91 -2.80 0.88 -0.45
N SER A 92 -4.02 1.03 -0.98
CA SER A 92 -4.62 0.03 -1.87
C SER A 92 -3.81 -0.19 -3.16
N ILE A 93 -3.35 0.89 -3.79
CA ILE A 93 -2.51 0.82 -5.00
C ILE A 93 -1.14 0.19 -4.65
N ALA A 94 -0.57 0.59 -3.53
CA ALA A 94 0.72 0.10 -3.08
C ALA A 94 0.72 -1.41 -2.81
N ILE A 95 -0.38 -1.97 -2.27
CA ILE A 95 -0.51 -3.42 -2.04
C ILE A 95 -0.31 -4.19 -3.35
N GLY A 96 -0.91 -3.75 -4.45
CA GLY A 96 -0.73 -4.40 -5.75
C GLY A 96 0.74 -4.46 -6.16
N ASN A 97 1.43 -3.33 -6.11
CA ASN A 97 2.85 -3.27 -6.50
C ASN A 97 3.77 -4.09 -5.58
N VAL A 98 3.50 -4.09 -4.27
CA VAL A 98 4.23 -4.92 -3.29
C VAL A 98 4.14 -6.40 -3.64
N VAL A 99 2.94 -6.83 -4.02
CA VAL A 99 2.68 -8.22 -4.41
C VAL A 99 3.40 -8.57 -5.70
N ASP A 100 3.40 -7.68 -6.68
CA ASP A 100 4.05 -7.91 -7.98
C ASP A 100 5.57 -8.12 -7.82
N ASP A 101 6.24 -7.30 -7.03
CA ASP A 101 7.68 -7.45 -6.73
C ASP A 101 7.96 -8.79 -6.03
N ALA A 102 7.12 -9.15 -5.04
CA ALA A 102 7.27 -10.40 -4.31
C ALA A 102 7.02 -11.64 -5.20
N ILE A 103 6.04 -11.58 -6.11
CA ILE A 103 5.75 -12.66 -7.06
C ILE A 103 6.94 -12.89 -7.97
N VAL A 104 7.53 -11.85 -8.56
CA VAL A 104 8.68 -11.97 -9.48
C VAL A 104 9.86 -12.66 -8.80
N VAL A 105 10.21 -12.25 -7.60
CA VAL A 105 11.32 -12.86 -6.83
C VAL A 105 11.01 -14.34 -6.53
N LEU A 106 9.81 -14.62 -6.03
CA LEU A 106 9.43 -15.94 -5.57
C LEU A 106 9.27 -16.95 -6.73
N GLU A 107 8.76 -16.49 -7.87
CA GLU A 107 8.68 -17.29 -9.09
C GLU A 107 10.07 -17.72 -9.55
N ASN A 108 11.03 -16.80 -9.58
CA ASN A 108 12.40 -17.12 -9.98
C ASN A 108 13.07 -18.09 -9.01
N VAL A 109 12.91 -17.87 -7.70
CA VAL A 109 13.39 -18.81 -6.64
C VAL A 109 12.80 -20.20 -6.84
N THR A 110 11.48 -20.27 -7.08
CA THR A 110 10.79 -21.53 -7.29
C THR A 110 11.32 -22.26 -8.52
N THR A 111 11.54 -21.56 -9.62
CA THR A 111 12.12 -22.10 -10.84
C THR A 111 13.52 -22.68 -10.61
N HIS A 112 14.36 -22.01 -9.84
CA HIS A 112 15.70 -22.54 -9.50
C HIS A 112 15.62 -23.79 -8.64
N ILE A 113 14.71 -23.86 -7.68
CA ILE A 113 14.46 -25.06 -6.86
C ILE A 113 13.98 -26.23 -7.73
N GLU A 114 13.10 -25.99 -8.70
CA GLU A 114 12.60 -27.01 -9.63
C GLU A 114 13.69 -27.57 -10.53
N ARG A 115 14.69 -26.77 -10.84
CA ARG A 115 15.89 -27.19 -11.60
C ARG A 115 16.89 -28.00 -10.76
N GLY A 116 16.58 -28.27 -9.49
CA GLY A 116 17.39 -29.10 -8.59
C GLY A 116 18.43 -28.35 -7.77
N SER A 117 18.35 -27.02 -7.71
CA SER A 117 19.24 -26.22 -6.84
C SER A 117 18.84 -26.37 -5.37
N ASP A 118 19.83 -26.37 -4.47
CA ASP A 118 19.57 -26.31 -3.04
C ASP A 118 18.74 -25.05 -2.70
N PRO A 119 17.70 -25.13 -1.85
CA PRO A 119 16.78 -24.03 -1.57
C PRO A 119 17.48 -22.73 -1.15
N LYS A 120 18.57 -22.84 -0.38
CA LYS A 120 19.34 -21.68 0.07
C LYS A 120 20.13 -21.02 -1.07
N GLN A 121 20.73 -21.83 -1.92
CA GLN A 121 21.47 -21.33 -3.08
C GLN A 121 20.49 -20.78 -4.14
N ALA A 122 19.36 -21.45 -4.34
CA ALA A 122 18.31 -21.00 -5.23
C ALA A 122 17.80 -19.61 -4.83
N ALA A 123 17.55 -19.39 -3.54
CA ALA A 123 17.12 -18.08 -3.05
C ALA A 123 18.14 -16.98 -3.36
N ILE A 124 19.43 -17.21 -3.09
CA ILE A 124 20.49 -16.21 -3.31
C ILE A 124 20.67 -15.92 -4.81
N HIS A 125 20.78 -16.96 -5.64
CA HIS A 125 21.03 -16.78 -7.06
C HIS A 125 19.83 -16.18 -7.78
N ALA A 126 18.63 -16.70 -7.52
CA ALA A 126 17.41 -16.23 -8.13
C ALA A 126 17.09 -14.78 -7.76
N THR A 127 17.28 -14.40 -6.50
CA THR A 127 17.06 -13.01 -6.07
C THR A 127 18.05 -12.06 -6.73
N ASN A 128 19.35 -12.42 -6.82
CA ASN A 128 20.34 -11.60 -7.50
C ASN A 128 20.06 -11.43 -9.00
N GLU A 129 19.53 -12.46 -9.64
CA GLU A 129 19.21 -12.44 -11.07
C GLU A 129 18.08 -11.45 -11.37
N VAL A 130 17.04 -11.38 -10.55
CA VAL A 130 15.90 -10.49 -10.75
C VAL A 130 16.05 -9.14 -10.05
N ALA A 131 17.02 -8.97 -9.16
CA ALA A 131 17.20 -7.76 -8.38
C ALA A 131 17.25 -6.49 -9.25
N ILE A 132 18.00 -6.52 -10.35
CA ILE A 132 18.11 -5.37 -11.27
C ILE A 132 16.75 -5.04 -11.89
N SER A 133 15.97 -6.05 -12.28
CA SER A 133 14.65 -5.85 -12.88
C SER A 133 13.66 -5.26 -11.86
N VAL A 134 13.66 -5.76 -10.64
CA VAL A 134 12.80 -5.26 -9.55
C VAL A 134 13.18 -3.84 -9.16
N ILE A 135 14.47 -3.52 -9.05
CA ILE A 135 14.95 -2.16 -8.77
C ILE A 135 14.57 -1.22 -9.93
N ALA A 136 14.72 -1.65 -11.18
CA ALA A 136 14.37 -0.83 -12.35
C ALA A 136 12.87 -0.52 -12.39
N SER A 137 12.01 -1.50 -12.10
CA SER A 137 10.56 -1.33 -12.02
C SER A 137 10.18 -0.33 -10.91
N THR A 138 10.77 -0.47 -9.73
CA THR A 138 10.57 0.46 -8.61
C THR A 138 11.02 1.87 -8.94
N LEU A 139 12.20 2.04 -9.56
CA LEU A 139 12.69 3.35 -9.99
C LEU A 139 11.76 3.99 -11.01
N THR A 140 11.19 3.20 -11.92
CA THR A 140 10.20 3.69 -12.89
C THR A 140 8.94 4.18 -12.19
N MET A 141 8.44 3.45 -11.21
CA MET A 141 7.28 3.88 -10.39
C MET A 141 7.60 5.16 -9.61
N ILE A 142 8.75 5.23 -8.97
CA ILE A 142 9.19 6.45 -8.27
C ILE A 142 9.27 7.63 -9.25
N ALA A 143 9.82 7.44 -10.45
CA ALA A 143 9.91 8.48 -11.46
C ALA A 143 8.53 9.00 -11.93
N VAL A 144 7.49 8.15 -11.89
CA VAL A 144 6.10 8.54 -12.19
C VAL A 144 5.46 9.30 -11.03
N PHE A 145 5.67 8.86 -9.78
CA PHE A 145 5.04 9.48 -8.62
C PHE A 145 5.80 10.70 -8.07
N PHE A 146 7.10 10.79 -8.28
CA PHE A 146 7.93 11.90 -7.81
C PHE A 146 7.46 13.28 -8.32
N PRO A 147 7.10 13.47 -9.60
CA PRO A 147 6.58 14.75 -10.07
C PRO A 147 5.31 15.22 -9.37
N LEU A 148 4.49 14.31 -8.83
CA LEU A 148 3.30 14.66 -8.05
C LEU A 148 3.66 15.40 -6.75
N THR A 149 4.86 15.18 -6.22
CA THR A 149 5.35 15.91 -5.03
C THR A 149 5.62 17.39 -5.29
N MET A 150 5.78 17.77 -6.57
CA MET A 150 6.09 19.14 -6.99
C MET A 150 4.84 19.95 -7.38
N VAL A 151 3.66 19.32 -7.40
CA VAL A 151 2.40 20.00 -7.70
C VAL A 151 2.12 21.04 -6.63
N THR A 152 1.81 22.27 -7.07
CA THR A 152 1.47 23.42 -6.20
C THR A 152 -0.03 23.71 -6.24
N GLY A 153 -0.51 24.49 -5.26
CA GLY A 153 -1.92 24.85 -5.16
C GLY A 153 -2.71 23.97 -4.18
N MET A 154 -4.02 24.15 -4.13
CA MET A 154 -4.90 23.48 -3.17
C MET A 154 -4.90 21.96 -3.35
N SER A 155 -4.88 21.47 -4.60
CA SER A 155 -4.72 20.06 -4.93
C SER A 155 -3.30 19.56 -4.69
N GLY A 156 -2.31 20.45 -4.69
CA GLY A 156 -0.90 20.11 -4.50
C GLY A 156 -0.61 19.48 -3.13
N VAL A 157 -1.33 19.91 -2.09
CA VAL A 157 -1.18 19.32 -0.74
C VAL A 157 -1.53 17.83 -0.77
N LEU A 158 -2.60 17.47 -1.45
CA LEU A 158 -3.09 16.08 -1.57
C LEU A 158 -2.15 15.23 -2.45
N PHE A 159 -1.76 15.75 -3.60
CA PHE A 159 -0.84 15.06 -4.52
C PHE A 159 0.57 14.91 -3.94
N LYS A 160 1.03 15.89 -3.17
CA LYS A 160 2.32 15.82 -2.47
C LYS A 160 2.34 14.69 -1.45
N GLN A 161 1.27 14.56 -0.65
CA GLN A 161 1.14 13.46 0.30
C GLN A 161 1.14 12.11 -0.42
N LEU A 162 0.35 11.99 -1.51
CA LEU A 162 0.28 10.79 -2.36
C LEU A 162 1.66 10.44 -2.92
N GLY A 163 2.34 11.39 -3.55
CA GLY A 163 3.64 11.16 -4.18
C GLY A 163 4.69 10.66 -3.19
N TRP A 164 4.82 11.31 -2.03
CA TRP A 164 5.76 10.89 -0.99
C TRP A 164 5.42 9.53 -0.41
N MET A 165 4.15 9.26 -0.09
CA MET A 165 3.73 7.96 0.41
C MET A 165 4.09 6.85 -0.58
N MET A 166 3.74 7.01 -1.86
CA MET A 166 4.03 6.01 -2.87
C MET A 166 5.53 5.76 -3.01
N CYS A 167 6.36 6.80 -3.11
CA CYS A 167 7.81 6.63 -3.22
C CYS A 167 8.41 5.84 -2.05
N ILE A 168 7.95 6.09 -0.83
CA ILE A 168 8.47 5.42 0.38
C ILE A 168 7.97 4.00 0.47
N ILE A 169 6.68 3.76 0.24
CA ILE A 169 6.12 2.40 0.26
C ILE A 169 6.83 1.53 -0.78
N MET A 170 7.05 2.03 -2.00
CA MET A 170 7.76 1.32 -3.04
C MET A 170 9.19 0.98 -2.64
N THR A 171 9.91 1.93 -2.03
CA THR A 171 11.29 1.69 -1.57
C THR A 171 11.34 0.62 -0.47
N ILE A 172 10.42 0.66 0.49
CA ILE A 172 10.31 -0.33 1.57
C ILE A 172 9.94 -1.70 0.99
N SER A 173 8.97 -1.73 0.07
CA SER A 173 8.53 -2.96 -0.59
C SER A 173 9.67 -3.67 -1.32
N THR A 174 10.39 -2.95 -2.17
CA THR A 174 11.53 -3.50 -2.91
C THR A 174 12.62 -3.98 -1.98
N THR A 175 12.94 -3.22 -0.95
CA THR A 175 13.93 -3.65 0.05
C THR A 175 13.47 -4.93 0.76
N SER A 176 12.20 -5.03 1.10
CA SER A 176 11.62 -6.22 1.71
C SER A 176 11.66 -7.41 0.75
N ALA A 177 11.24 -7.24 -0.51
CA ALA A 177 11.22 -8.30 -1.51
C ALA A 177 12.62 -8.87 -1.82
N LEU A 178 13.66 -8.02 -1.77
CA LEU A 178 15.05 -8.44 -1.97
C LEU A 178 15.71 -8.98 -0.70
N SER A 179 15.12 -8.77 0.48
CA SER A 179 15.67 -9.24 1.77
C SER A 179 15.15 -10.61 2.18
N PHE A 180 14.06 -11.07 1.58
CA PHE A 180 13.48 -12.39 1.80
C PHE A 180 14.13 -13.44 0.90
#